data_86e2e78a543028af2b856e6ce1ab68fe
#
_entry.id   86e2e78a543028af2b856e6ce1ab68fe
#
_cell.length_a   1.000
_cell.length_b   1.000
_cell.length_c   1.000
_cell.angle_alpha   90.00
_cell.angle_beta   90.00
_cell.angle_gamma   90.00
#
_symmetry.space_group_name_H-M   'P 1'
#
loop_
_entity.id
_entity.type
_entity.pdbx_description
1 polymer ?
#
loop_
_entity_poly.entity_id
_entity_poly.type
_entity_poly.pdbx_seq_one_letter_code
_entity_poly.pdbx_strand_id
1 'polypeptide(L)'
;MYDTIIIGAGMSGLAAGIRLAHYDQRVCILEKHYTIGGLNSFYRMGGRDYDVGLHAMTNFARKGDRRGPLAKLIRQLRFRWEDFQLAEQIGSSIRFPDVSLDFNNDIALLESQIAERFPDQIDGFRSLCSSLLDYSDMDGTDANFMRSARDVLAEHISEPLLIEMLLCPLMWYGNARQNDMDFGQFCIMFRACYLEGFGRPYKGVRLILKNLVRKFRGLGGELKLRSGVSRIHVDNGRATGVVLDDGTEIEAKRILSSAGNVETMRMCDDITDVDVAKAGQLSFIESISILDRQPKEIGFDRTIVFYNDSPTFHWTRPDDQLCDFRTGVICSPNNYVYSDDEGELPEGVIRITTLANHDRWCALPEKLYLAAKAQQYDAAIAASVRFMPDFRRHVVDTDVFTPKTIRRFTWHDNGAVYGAPDKQLDGTTHLPNLFLCGTDQGFVGIVGAIVSGISMANRHCLVDDTAA
;
A
#
# COMPACT_ATOMS: atom_id res chain seq x y z
N MET A 1 -9.50 -23.84 -21.24
CA MET A 1 -9.12 -22.45 -21.55
C MET A 1 -9.96 -21.49 -20.70
N TYR A 2 -9.35 -20.51 -20.04
CA TYR A 2 -10.03 -19.44 -19.31
C TYR A 2 -10.20 -18.20 -20.21
N ASP A 3 -11.18 -17.35 -19.91
CA ASP A 3 -11.27 -16.04 -20.56
C ASP A 3 -10.15 -15.12 -20.05
N THR A 4 -9.90 -15.15 -18.72
CA THR A 4 -8.81 -14.39 -18.11
C THR A 4 -8.12 -15.20 -17.02
N ILE A 5 -6.79 -15.26 -17.07
CA ILE A 5 -5.93 -15.66 -15.95
C ILE A 5 -5.45 -14.40 -15.25
N ILE A 6 -5.49 -14.41 -13.92
CA ILE A 6 -4.94 -13.33 -13.07
C ILE A 6 -3.74 -13.90 -12.30
N ILE A 7 -2.59 -13.24 -12.41
CA ILE A 7 -1.37 -13.61 -11.66
C ILE A 7 -1.33 -12.79 -10.38
N GLY A 8 -1.43 -13.49 -9.24
CA GLY A 8 -1.40 -12.94 -7.90
C GLY A 8 -2.78 -12.71 -7.27
N ALA A 9 -2.94 -13.16 -6.01
CA ALA A 9 -4.14 -13.00 -5.19
C ALA A 9 -4.01 -11.86 -4.17
N GLY A 10 -3.37 -10.76 -4.56
CA GLY A 10 -3.37 -9.49 -3.85
C GLY A 10 -4.73 -8.77 -3.98
N MET A 11 -4.84 -7.59 -3.39
CA MET A 11 -6.08 -6.80 -3.44
C MET A 11 -6.53 -6.49 -4.87
N SER A 12 -5.59 -6.17 -5.77
CA SER A 12 -5.88 -5.88 -7.19
C SER A 12 -6.36 -7.10 -7.95
N GLY A 13 -5.67 -8.24 -7.82
CA GLY A 13 -6.04 -9.47 -8.50
C GLY A 13 -7.40 -10.01 -8.05
N LEU A 14 -7.68 -9.99 -6.74
CA LEU A 14 -8.99 -10.39 -6.19
C LEU A 14 -10.11 -9.48 -6.68
N ALA A 15 -9.89 -8.17 -6.70
CA ALA A 15 -10.87 -7.19 -7.16
C ALA A 15 -11.15 -7.33 -8.66
N ALA A 16 -10.10 -7.49 -9.48
CA ALA A 16 -10.24 -7.77 -10.91
C ALA A 16 -11.03 -9.06 -11.16
N GLY A 17 -10.69 -10.14 -10.43
CA GLY A 17 -11.38 -11.42 -10.55
C GLY A 17 -12.88 -11.32 -10.23
N ILE A 18 -13.25 -10.63 -9.15
CA ILE A 18 -14.66 -10.37 -8.82
C ILE A 18 -15.33 -9.58 -9.93
N ARG A 19 -14.65 -8.53 -10.43
CA ARG A 19 -15.20 -7.67 -11.47
C ARG A 19 -15.52 -8.46 -12.74
N LEU A 20 -14.59 -9.29 -13.21
CA LEU A 20 -14.74 -10.12 -14.39
C LEU A 20 -15.80 -11.23 -14.20
N ALA A 21 -15.81 -11.88 -13.04
CA ALA A 21 -16.79 -12.91 -12.71
C ALA A 21 -18.23 -12.36 -12.64
N HIS A 22 -18.43 -11.06 -12.37
CA HIS A 22 -19.74 -10.41 -12.47
C HIS A 22 -20.28 -10.29 -13.91
N TYR A 23 -19.41 -10.50 -14.90
CA TYR A 23 -19.75 -10.49 -16.33
C TYR A 23 -19.60 -11.88 -16.95
N ASP A 24 -19.78 -12.92 -16.12
CA ASP A 24 -19.83 -14.32 -16.52
C ASP A 24 -18.53 -14.82 -17.21
N GLN A 25 -17.42 -14.10 -17.03
CA GLN A 25 -16.12 -14.59 -17.52
C GLN A 25 -15.62 -15.77 -16.68
N ARG A 26 -15.03 -16.72 -17.33
CA ARG A 26 -14.32 -17.84 -16.70
C ARG A 26 -12.93 -17.37 -16.26
N VAL A 27 -12.79 -17.08 -14.95
CA VAL A 27 -11.59 -16.47 -14.37
C VAL A 27 -10.87 -17.42 -13.42
N CYS A 28 -9.54 -17.52 -13.56
CA CYS A 28 -8.66 -18.21 -12.63
C CYS A 28 -7.64 -17.23 -12.04
N ILE A 29 -7.56 -17.16 -10.71
CA ILE A 29 -6.50 -16.44 -9.99
C ILE A 29 -5.45 -17.45 -9.54
N LEU A 30 -4.19 -17.21 -9.91
CA LEU A 30 -3.03 -18.04 -9.58
C LEU A 30 -2.18 -17.31 -8.54
N GLU A 31 -2.04 -17.91 -7.36
CA GLU A 31 -1.24 -17.36 -6.27
C GLU A 31 -0.07 -18.29 -5.95
N LYS A 32 1.14 -17.76 -5.99
CA LYS A 32 2.36 -18.51 -5.70
C LYS A 32 2.42 -19.02 -4.27
N HIS A 33 1.90 -18.22 -3.33
CA HIS A 33 2.01 -18.49 -1.91
C HIS A 33 0.85 -19.37 -1.38
N TYR A 34 1.00 -19.89 -0.16
CA TYR A 34 -0.08 -20.60 0.54
C TYR A 34 -1.15 -19.66 1.13
N THR A 35 -0.89 -18.36 1.16
CA THR A 35 -1.79 -17.32 1.69
C THR A 35 -2.05 -16.27 0.62
N ILE A 36 -3.09 -15.47 0.83
CA ILE A 36 -3.54 -14.41 -0.06
C ILE A 36 -3.15 -13.04 0.47
N GLY A 37 -3.29 -12.00 -0.35
CA GLY A 37 -3.24 -10.60 0.07
C GLY A 37 -1.95 -9.86 -0.32
N GLY A 38 -0.90 -10.57 -0.69
CA GLY A 38 0.38 -9.96 -1.09
C GLY A 38 0.91 -9.03 -0.01
N LEU A 39 1.17 -7.76 -0.35
CA LEU A 39 1.62 -6.71 0.60
C LEU A 39 0.64 -6.48 1.77
N ASN A 40 -0.65 -6.75 1.57
CA ASN A 40 -1.69 -6.61 2.58
C ASN A 40 -2.18 -7.96 3.11
N SER A 41 -1.28 -8.91 3.26
CA SER A 41 -1.58 -10.25 3.79
C SER A 41 -1.74 -10.22 5.33
N PHE A 42 -1.95 -11.38 5.89
CA PHE A 42 -2.03 -11.61 7.34
C PHE A 42 -1.39 -12.96 7.69
N TYR A 43 -1.01 -13.12 8.95
CA TYR A 43 -0.49 -14.38 9.47
C TYR A 43 -0.94 -14.61 10.91
N ARG A 44 -0.68 -15.81 11.42
CA ARG A 44 -0.94 -16.17 12.81
C ARG A 44 0.33 -16.75 13.42
N MET A 45 0.70 -16.24 14.59
CA MET A 45 1.88 -16.69 15.32
C MET A 45 1.63 -16.54 16.82
N GLY A 46 2.06 -17.52 17.63
CA GLY A 46 1.89 -17.47 19.09
C GLY A 46 0.44 -17.32 19.55
N GLY A 47 -0.55 -17.77 18.75
CA GLY A 47 -1.98 -17.59 19.05
C GLY A 47 -2.56 -16.25 18.64
N ARG A 48 -1.74 -15.28 18.23
CA ARG A 48 -2.13 -13.93 17.82
C ARG A 48 -2.29 -13.82 16.31
N ASP A 49 -3.21 -12.96 15.89
CA ASP A 49 -3.45 -12.60 14.50
C ASP A 49 -2.74 -11.29 14.18
N TYR A 50 -1.92 -11.28 13.13
CA TYR A 50 -1.14 -10.13 12.67
C TYR A 50 -1.57 -9.72 11.26
N ASP A 51 -1.67 -8.41 11.02
CA ASP A 51 -1.73 -7.83 9.68
C ASP A 51 -0.31 -7.53 9.17
N VAL A 52 -0.07 -7.68 7.86
CA VAL A 52 1.22 -7.35 7.26
C VAL A 52 1.28 -5.86 6.94
N GLY A 53 0.60 -5.38 5.91
CA GLY A 53 0.74 -4.00 5.42
C GLY A 53 -0.34 -3.03 5.91
N LEU A 54 -1.32 -3.48 6.71
CA LEU A 54 -2.40 -2.60 7.16
C LEU A 54 -2.01 -1.82 8.42
N HIS A 55 -1.61 -0.57 8.26
CA HIS A 55 -1.62 0.43 9.32
C HIS A 55 -3.01 1.09 9.39
N ALA A 56 -3.43 1.70 8.28
CA ALA A 56 -4.76 2.22 8.02
C ALA A 56 -5.13 2.03 6.55
N MET A 57 -6.41 1.93 6.25
CA MET A 57 -6.93 2.15 4.91
C MET A 57 -7.11 3.64 4.69
N THR A 58 -6.59 4.14 3.59
CA THR A 58 -6.87 5.51 3.10
C THR A 58 -8.25 5.58 2.44
N ASN A 59 -8.64 6.78 2.02
CA ASN A 59 -9.93 7.03 1.35
C ASN A 59 -11.12 6.61 2.21
N PHE A 60 -11.06 6.89 3.52
CA PHE A 60 -12.18 6.61 4.41
C PHE A 60 -13.44 7.33 3.91
N ALA A 61 -14.57 6.65 3.98
CA ALA A 61 -15.86 7.23 3.67
C ALA A 61 -16.86 6.74 4.70
N ARG A 62 -17.79 7.57 5.10
CA ARG A 62 -18.83 7.21 6.08
C ARG A 62 -19.95 6.39 5.42
N LYS A 63 -20.68 5.67 6.25
CA LYS A 63 -21.88 4.97 5.77
C LYS A 63 -22.84 5.96 5.13
N GLY A 64 -23.24 5.67 3.88
CA GLY A 64 -24.13 6.54 3.10
C GLY A 64 -23.43 7.46 2.11
N ASP A 65 -22.10 7.62 2.21
CA ASP A 65 -21.33 8.35 1.20
C ASP A 65 -21.38 7.63 -0.15
N ARG A 66 -21.64 8.41 -1.19
CA ARG A 66 -21.76 7.90 -2.58
C ARG A 66 -20.60 8.32 -3.46
N ARG A 67 -19.75 9.20 -2.97
CA ARG A 67 -18.59 9.77 -3.68
C ARG A 67 -17.31 9.14 -3.14
N GLY A 68 -16.20 9.39 -3.83
CA GLY A 68 -14.88 8.87 -3.46
C GLY A 68 -14.61 7.42 -3.93
N PRO A 69 -13.33 7.03 -3.92
CA PRO A 69 -12.87 5.72 -4.41
C PRO A 69 -13.50 4.55 -3.65
N LEU A 70 -13.55 4.60 -2.31
CA LEU A 70 -14.11 3.51 -1.49
C LEU A 70 -15.59 3.27 -1.80
N ALA A 71 -16.40 4.33 -1.89
CA ALA A 71 -17.82 4.18 -2.24
C ALA A 71 -18.01 3.63 -3.67
N LYS A 72 -17.15 4.03 -4.61
CA LYS A 72 -17.17 3.52 -5.99
C LYS A 72 -16.82 2.04 -6.04
N LEU A 73 -15.76 1.59 -5.35
CA LEU A 73 -15.34 0.18 -5.36
C LEU A 73 -16.38 -0.73 -4.68
N ILE A 74 -16.97 -0.31 -3.56
CA ILE A 74 -18.04 -1.06 -2.88
C ILE A 74 -19.19 -1.33 -3.85
N ARG A 75 -19.63 -0.30 -4.61
CA ARG A 75 -20.69 -0.45 -5.63
C ARG A 75 -20.26 -1.37 -6.78
N GLN A 76 -19.06 -1.17 -7.34
CA GLN A 76 -18.62 -1.94 -8.51
C GLN A 76 -18.40 -3.42 -8.21
N LEU A 77 -17.96 -3.73 -6.99
CA LEU A 77 -17.82 -5.11 -6.53
C LEU A 77 -19.11 -5.65 -5.87
N ARG A 78 -20.18 -4.84 -5.80
CA ARG A 78 -21.48 -5.20 -5.19
C ARG A 78 -21.34 -5.67 -3.74
N PHE A 79 -20.50 -5.00 -2.95
CA PHE A 79 -20.46 -5.14 -1.51
C PHE A 79 -21.45 -4.19 -0.82
N ARG A 80 -21.74 -4.48 0.45
CA ARG A 80 -22.39 -3.56 1.36
C ARG A 80 -21.31 -2.84 2.17
N TRP A 81 -21.64 -1.67 2.72
CA TRP A 81 -20.77 -0.93 3.60
C TRP A 81 -20.32 -1.78 4.80
N GLU A 82 -21.25 -2.50 5.38
CA GLU A 82 -21.06 -3.36 6.55
C GLU A 82 -20.07 -4.52 6.29
N ASP A 83 -19.81 -4.87 5.04
CA ASP A 83 -18.85 -5.92 4.71
C ASP A 83 -17.39 -5.48 4.97
N PHE A 84 -17.13 -4.18 5.10
CA PHE A 84 -15.81 -3.61 5.41
C PHE A 84 -15.63 -3.27 6.89
N GLN A 85 -16.70 -2.95 7.62
CA GLN A 85 -16.69 -2.63 9.05
C GLN A 85 -15.61 -1.61 9.44
N LEU A 86 -15.50 -0.50 8.71
CA LEU A 86 -14.44 0.48 8.92
C LEU A 86 -14.75 1.38 10.11
N ALA A 87 -13.87 1.34 11.11
CA ALA A 87 -13.79 2.32 12.19
C ALA A 87 -12.92 3.51 11.75
N GLU A 88 -13.32 4.71 12.14
CA GLU A 88 -12.59 5.95 11.86
C GLU A 88 -11.37 6.08 12.76
N GLN A 89 -10.28 6.72 12.28
CA GLN A 89 -9.14 7.06 13.13
C GLN A 89 -9.54 8.03 14.25
N ILE A 90 -8.86 7.95 15.41
CA ILE A 90 -9.01 8.95 16.46
C ILE A 90 -8.31 10.25 16.04
N GLY A 91 -7.12 10.14 15.45
CA GLY A 91 -6.31 11.23 14.94
C GLY A 91 -4.86 10.82 14.77
N SER A 92 -4.18 11.45 13.85
CA SER A 92 -2.78 11.21 13.50
C SER A 92 -1.95 12.48 13.67
N SER A 93 -0.62 12.34 13.68
CA SER A 93 0.30 13.46 13.91
C SER A 93 1.50 13.36 12.97
N ILE A 94 1.97 14.50 12.48
CA ILE A 94 3.24 14.66 11.75
C ILE A 94 4.22 15.32 12.71
N ARG A 95 5.35 14.68 13.02
CA ARG A 95 6.31 15.17 14.01
C ARG A 95 7.68 15.35 13.40
N PHE A 96 8.12 16.58 13.33
CA PHE A 96 9.47 17.01 12.98
C PHE A 96 10.14 17.67 14.20
N PRO A 97 11.44 17.98 14.17
CA PRO A 97 12.07 18.70 15.28
C PRO A 97 11.30 20.00 15.58
N ASP A 98 10.97 20.20 16.86
CA ASP A 98 10.34 21.41 17.41
C ASP A 98 8.95 21.75 16.87
N VAL A 99 8.40 20.97 15.91
CA VAL A 99 7.10 21.26 15.29
C VAL A 99 6.29 19.97 15.10
N SER A 100 4.99 20.04 15.37
CA SER A 100 4.06 18.97 15.06
C SER A 100 2.76 19.52 14.47
N LEU A 101 2.16 18.77 13.56
CA LEU A 101 0.83 19.02 12.99
C LEU A 101 -0.05 17.80 13.24
N ASP A 102 -1.20 18.02 13.86
CA ASP A 102 -2.21 17.00 14.05
C ASP A 102 -3.23 17.04 12.90
N PHE A 103 -3.75 15.88 12.52
CA PHE A 103 -4.80 15.75 11.52
C PHE A 103 -5.70 14.54 11.81
N ASN A 104 -6.89 14.56 11.26
CA ASN A 104 -7.85 13.45 11.32
C ASN A 104 -8.61 13.36 9.97
N ASN A 105 -9.83 12.78 9.97
CA ASN A 105 -10.66 12.70 8.77
C ASN A 105 -11.47 14.00 8.50
N ASP A 106 -11.10 15.10 9.14
CA ASP A 106 -11.60 16.43 8.84
C ASP A 106 -10.40 17.37 8.59
N ILE A 107 -10.25 17.82 7.35
CA ILE A 107 -9.17 18.70 6.92
C ILE A 107 -9.08 19.99 7.75
N ALA A 108 -10.19 20.42 8.37
CA ALA A 108 -10.24 21.62 9.19
C ALA A 108 -9.27 21.55 10.38
N LEU A 109 -8.99 20.36 10.93
CA LEU A 109 -7.98 20.21 11.98
C LEU A 109 -6.59 20.53 11.44
N LEU A 110 -6.18 19.94 10.30
CA LEU A 110 -4.88 20.23 9.71
C LEU A 110 -4.75 21.71 9.34
N GLU A 111 -5.80 22.29 8.75
CA GLU A 111 -5.84 23.72 8.42
C GLU A 111 -5.64 24.60 9.65
N SER A 112 -6.31 24.27 10.77
CA SER A 112 -6.14 25.03 12.04
C SER A 112 -4.73 24.90 12.61
N GLN A 113 -4.12 23.72 12.52
CA GLN A 113 -2.74 23.47 12.96
C GLN A 113 -1.72 24.25 12.11
N ILE A 114 -1.95 24.33 10.79
CA ILE A 114 -1.11 25.13 9.89
C ILE A 114 -1.28 26.63 10.22
N ALA A 115 -2.50 27.10 10.42
CA ALA A 115 -2.75 28.50 10.79
C ALA A 115 -2.07 28.88 12.13
N GLU A 116 -1.99 27.96 13.09
CA GLU A 116 -1.31 28.18 14.38
C GLU A 116 0.22 28.14 14.24
N ARG A 117 0.78 27.16 13.54
CA ARG A 117 2.22 26.90 13.49
C ARG A 117 2.95 27.64 12.36
N PHE A 118 2.24 27.92 11.28
CA PHE A 118 2.73 28.57 10.07
C PHE A 118 1.76 29.66 9.59
N PRO A 119 1.47 30.70 10.38
CA PRO A 119 0.41 31.67 10.10
C PRO A 119 0.55 32.34 8.74
N ASP A 120 1.76 32.59 8.27
CA ASP A 120 2.04 33.21 6.97
C ASP A 120 1.80 32.28 5.77
N GLN A 121 1.54 30.98 6.01
CA GLN A 121 1.37 29.97 4.95
C GLN A 121 -0.08 29.52 4.75
N ILE A 122 -1.01 29.96 5.61
CA ILE A 122 -2.39 29.44 5.60
C ILE A 122 -3.14 29.73 4.28
N ASP A 123 -2.95 30.92 3.71
CA ASP A 123 -3.61 31.29 2.48
C ASP A 123 -3.03 30.51 1.27
N GLY A 124 -1.72 30.27 1.29
CA GLY A 124 -1.05 29.40 0.32
C GLY A 124 -1.54 27.95 0.40
N PHE A 125 -1.68 27.42 1.62
CA PHE A 125 -2.25 26.08 1.85
C PHE A 125 -3.69 25.96 1.35
N ARG A 126 -4.54 26.95 1.60
CA ARG A 126 -5.92 27.01 1.08
C ARG A 126 -5.97 27.08 -0.44
N SER A 127 -5.07 27.87 -1.03
CA SER A 127 -4.91 27.94 -2.48
C SER A 127 -4.51 26.59 -3.08
N LEU A 128 -3.54 25.91 -2.47
CA LEU A 128 -3.17 24.55 -2.84
C LEU A 128 -4.37 23.59 -2.76
N CYS A 129 -5.08 23.55 -1.63
CA CYS A 129 -6.27 22.69 -1.46
C CYS A 129 -7.32 22.95 -2.56
N SER A 130 -7.57 24.22 -2.92
CA SER A 130 -8.51 24.57 -3.98
C SER A 130 -8.07 24.05 -5.34
N SER A 131 -6.77 24.18 -5.68
CA SER A 131 -6.23 23.68 -6.94
C SER A 131 -6.32 22.16 -7.06
N LEU A 132 -6.14 21.43 -5.94
CA LEU A 132 -6.24 19.98 -5.91
C LEU A 132 -7.66 19.45 -6.13
N LEU A 133 -8.70 20.21 -5.79
CA LEU A 133 -10.09 19.82 -6.02
C LEU A 133 -10.45 19.86 -7.51
N ASP A 134 -9.83 20.75 -8.27
CA ASP A 134 -10.03 20.90 -9.72
C ASP A 134 -9.16 19.94 -10.54
N TYR A 135 -8.16 19.32 -9.93
CA TYR A 135 -7.25 18.40 -10.59
C TYR A 135 -7.90 17.04 -10.86
N SER A 136 -7.77 16.58 -12.12
CA SER A 136 -8.24 15.22 -12.49
C SER A 136 -7.22 14.16 -12.10
N ASP A 137 -7.39 13.58 -10.94
CA ASP A 137 -6.53 12.52 -10.39
C ASP A 137 -6.55 11.20 -11.19
N MET A 138 -7.36 11.15 -12.26
CA MET A 138 -7.50 9.97 -13.14
C MET A 138 -6.88 10.17 -14.52
N ASP A 139 -6.43 11.38 -14.85
CA ASP A 139 -5.86 11.69 -16.16
C ASP A 139 -4.32 11.70 -16.12
N GLY A 140 -3.74 10.49 -16.29
CA GLY A 140 -2.28 10.33 -16.38
C GLY A 140 -1.65 10.95 -17.63
N THR A 141 -2.45 11.53 -18.55
CA THR A 141 -1.95 12.25 -19.75
C THR A 141 -1.79 13.74 -19.50
N ASP A 142 -2.24 14.26 -18.36
CA ASP A 142 -2.01 15.65 -17.97
C ASP A 142 -0.51 15.93 -17.83
N ALA A 143 -0.02 16.95 -18.51
CA ALA A 143 1.38 17.36 -18.47
C ALA A 143 1.88 17.70 -17.04
N ASN A 144 0.96 18.12 -16.15
CA ASN A 144 1.28 18.39 -14.76
C ASN A 144 1.44 17.12 -13.91
N PHE A 145 0.94 15.97 -14.38
CA PHE A 145 0.96 14.73 -13.59
C PHE A 145 2.37 14.35 -13.13
N MET A 146 3.35 14.45 -14.03
CA MET A 146 4.76 14.05 -13.81
C MET A 146 5.66 15.18 -13.27
N ARG A 147 5.11 16.38 -13.00
CA ARG A 147 5.89 17.44 -12.35
C ARG A 147 6.35 17.03 -10.96
N SER A 148 7.44 17.60 -10.48
CA SER A 148 7.86 17.48 -9.08
C SER A 148 6.77 18.02 -8.14
N ALA A 149 6.35 17.22 -7.17
CA ALA A 149 5.40 17.69 -6.16
C ALA A 149 6.01 18.83 -5.34
N ARG A 150 7.31 18.75 -4.98
CA ARG A 150 8.00 19.80 -4.23
C ARG A 150 7.97 21.14 -4.97
N ASP A 151 8.23 21.11 -6.29
CA ASP A 151 8.24 22.33 -7.11
C ASP A 151 6.85 22.96 -7.17
N VAL A 152 5.80 22.14 -7.34
CA VAL A 152 4.41 22.65 -7.36
C VAL A 152 3.98 23.18 -6.00
N LEU A 153 4.32 22.48 -4.91
CA LEU A 153 4.01 22.97 -3.57
C LEU A 153 4.71 24.30 -3.29
N ALA A 154 5.94 24.50 -3.76
CA ALA A 154 6.69 25.75 -3.60
C ALA A 154 6.05 26.94 -4.36
N GLU A 155 5.18 26.70 -5.33
CA GLU A 155 4.37 27.75 -5.98
C GLU A 155 3.29 28.33 -5.02
N HIS A 156 2.89 27.57 -4.01
CA HIS A 156 1.84 27.96 -3.05
C HIS A 156 2.38 28.23 -1.64
N ILE A 157 3.42 27.52 -1.22
CA ILE A 157 3.96 27.50 0.15
C ILE A 157 5.43 27.89 0.11
N SER A 158 5.78 28.99 0.77
CA SER A 158 7.17 29.50 0.81
C SER A 158 8.00 28.92 1.96
N GLU A 159 7.38 28.23 2.92
CA GLU A 159 8.07 27.61 4.06
C GLU A 159 8.47 26.16 3.72
N PRO A 160 9.76 25.87 3.53
CA PRO A 160 10.21 24.53 3.14
C PRO A 160 9.84 23.45 4.15
N LEU A 161 9.89 23.74 5.45
CA LEU A 161 9.55 22.76 6.48
C LEU A 161 8.10 22.29 6.37
N LEU A 162 7.16 23.18 6.05
CA LEU A 162 5.76 22.82 5.87
C LEU A 162 5.59 21.91 4.64
N ILE A 163 6.32 22.15 3.54
CA ILE A 163 6.33 21.27 2.36
C ILE A 163 6.79 19.87 2.75
N GLU A 164 7.89 19.75 3.48
CA GLU A 164 8.42 18.45 3.95
C GLU A 164 7.42 17.73 4.87
N MET A 165 6.78 18.45 5.77
CA MET A 165 5.78 17.89 6.68
C MET A 165 4.54 17.39 5.92
N LEU A 166 4.07 18.13 4.91
CA LEU A 166 2.92 17.70 4.10
C LEU A 166 3.23 16.47 3.25
N LEU A 167 4.44 16.37 2.71
CA LEU A 167 4.87 15.23 1.90
C LEU A 167 5.09 13.95 2.73
N CYS A 168 5.52 14.06 3.98
CA CYS A 168 5.92 12.92 4.79
C CYS A 168 4.85 11.82 4.89
N PRO A 169 3.61 12.05 5.34
CA PRO A 169 2.57 11.02 5.37
C PRO A 169 2.23 10.46 3.98
N LEU A 170 2.24 11.30 2.95
CA LEU A 170 1.83 10.92 1.61
C LEU A 170 2.85 9.98 0.97
N MET A 171 4.13 10.24 1.15
CA MET A 171 5.19 9.36 0.67
C MET A 171 5.20 8.02 1.43
N TRP A 172 4.97 8.04 2.75
CA TRP A 172 4.84 6.82 3.56
C TRP A 172 3.63 5.97 3.16
N TYR A 173 2.59 6.54 2.57
CA TYR A 173 1.41 5.81 2.15
C TYR A 173 1.39 5.43 0.67
N GLY A 174 2.23 6.05 -0.17
CA GLY A 174 2.14 5.73 -1.58
C GLY A 174 3.15 6.35 -2.53
N ASN A 175 4.46 6.29 -2.23
CA ASN A 175 5.46 6.82 -3.14
C ASN A 175 6.62 5.85 -3.39
N ALA A 176 6.85 5.53 -4.67
CA ALA A 176 7.95 4.68 -5.13
C ALA A 176 9.23 5.45 -5.50
N ARG A 177 9.14 6.78 -5.70
CA ARG A 177 10.30 7.62 -6.02
C ARG A 177 11.04 8.02 -4.75
N GLN A 178 12.36 8.13 -4.85
CA GLN A 178 13.21 8.64 -3.77
C GLN A 178 13.24 10.17 -3.81
N ASN A 179 13.31 10.81 -2.65
CA ASN A 179 13.44 12.26 -2.42
C ASN A 179 12.27 13.14 -2.86
N ASP A 180 11.40 12.69 -3.75
CA ASP A 180 10.26 13.44 -4.26
C ASP A 180 9.13 12.50 -4.69
N MET A 181 8.01 13.04 -5.13
CA MET A 181 6.94 12.29 -5.76
C MET A 181 6.38 13.07 -6.97
N ASP A 182 5.74 12.35 -7.89
CA ASP A 182 5.03 12.98 -8.98
C ASP A 182 3.82 13.75 -8.45
N PHE A 183 3.56 14.95 -8.97
CA PHE A 183 2.47 15.80 -8.50
C PHE A 183 1.10 15.14 -8.65
N GLY A 184 0.87 14.36 -9.70
CA GLY A 184 -0.35 13.58 -9.83
C GLY A 184 -0.53 12.56 -8.72
N GLN A 185 0.55 11.87 -8.33
CA GLN A 185 0.54 10.97 -7.17
C GLN A 185 0.30 11.74 -5.87
N PHE A 186 0.88 12.93 -5.73
CA PHE A 186 0.63 13.83 -4.61
C PHE A 186 -0.87 14.17 -4.50
N CYS A 187 -1.53 14.56 -5.60
CA CYS A 187 -2.95 14.88 -5.61
C CYS A 187 -3.81 13.69 -5.12
N ILE A 188 -3.52 12.49 -5.64
CA ILE A 188 -4.19 11.24 -5.25
C ILE A 188 -4.01 10.98 -3.75
N MET A 189 -2.77 11.07 -3.26
CA MET A 189 -2.44 10.76 -1.87
C MET A 189 -2.92 11.85 -0.91
N PHE A 190 -2.87 13.12 -1.28
CA PHE A 190 -3.41 14.23 -0.48
C PHE A 190 -4.90 14.04 -0.22
N ARG A 191 -5.64 13.76 -1.29
CA ARG A 191 -7.06 13.44 -1.17
C ARG A 191 -7.29 12.22 -0.27
N ALA A 192 -6.55 11.14 -0.51
CA ALA A 192 -6.71 9.89 0.20
C ALA A 192 -6.42 9.98 1.70
N CYS A 193 -5.41 10.76 2.10
CA CYS A 193 -4.93 10.83 3.48
C CYS A 193 -5.50 12.03 4.26
N TYR A 194 -5.63 13.21 3.63
CA TYR A 194 -6.01 14.43 4.34
C TYR A 194 -7.47 14.85 4.11
N LEU A 195 -8.04 14.60 2.92
CA LEU A 195 -9.43 14.98 2.64
C LEU A 195 -10.43 13.87 2.98
N GLU A 196 -10.07 12.61 2.73
CA GLU A 196 -10.92 11.45 3.00
C GLU A 196 -10.49 10.73 4.29
N GLY A 197 -9.20 10.68 4.58
CA GLY A 197 -8.65 10.21 5.84
C GLY A 197 -8.52 8.70 5.98
N PHE A 198 -8.45 8.22 7.23
CA PHE A 198 -8.08 6.87 7.58
C PHE A 198 -9.18 6.09 8.27
N GLY A 199 -9.26 4.81 7.95
CA GLY A 199 -10.14 3.87 8.65
C GLY A 199 -9.52 2.47 8.73
N ARG A 200 -10.07 1.64 9.63
CA ARG A 200 -9.59 0.28 9.83
C ARG A 200 -10.73 -0.64 10.26
N PRO A 201 -10.82 -1.89 9.73
CA PRO A 201 -11.70 -2.89 10.32
C PRO A 201 -11.16 -3.35 11.68
N TYR A 202 -12.04 -3.61 12.66
CA TYR A 202 -11.65 -4.20 13.96
C TYR A 202 -10.82 -5.50 13.78
N LYS A 203 -11.28 -6.37 12.89
CA LYS A 203 -10.60 -7.65 12.57
C LYS A 203 -9.44 -7.51 11.58
N GLY A 204 -9.00 -6.28 11.30
CA GLY A 204 -7.91 -6.00 10.41
C GLY A 204 -8.16 -6.40 8.95
N VAL A 205 -7.09 -6.50 8.16
CA VAL A 205 -7.14 -6.80 6.72
C VAL A 205 -7.76 -8.16 6.41
N ARG A 206 -7.70 -9.07 7.35
CA ARG A 206 -8.26 -10.43 7.25
C ARG A 206 -9.75 -10.42 6.90
N LEU A 207 -10.53 -9.48 7.45
CA LEU A 207 -11.95 -9.33 7.14
C LEU A 207 -12.16 -9.03 5.66
N ILE A 208 -11.41 -8.05 5.15
CA ILE A 208 -11.51 -7.60 3.74
C ILE A 208 -11.16 -8.74 2.80
N LEU A 209 -10.01 -9.38 3.02
CA LEU A 209 -9.54 -10.50 2.18
C LEU A 209 -10.52 -11.68 2.19
N LYS A 210 -11.07 -12.05 3.36
CA LYS A 210 -12.09 -13.11 3.45
C LYS A 210 -13.33 -12.77 2.63
N ASN A 211 -13.77 -11.51 2.68
CA ASN A 211 -14.94 -11.07 1.94
C ASN A 211 -14.69 -11.05 0.43
N LEU A 212 -13.51 -10.58 -0.01
CA LEU A 212 -13.12 -10.63 -1.42
C LEU A 212 -13.10 -12.07 -1.94
N VAL A 213 -12.42 -12.99 -1.24
CA VAL A 213 -12.34 -14.40 -1.67
C VAL A 213 -13.71 -15.08 -1.67
N ARG A 214 -14.54 -14.85 -0.62
CA ARG A 214 -15.90 -15.39 -0.57
C ARG A 214 -16.72 -14.93 -1.76
N LYS A 215 -16.65 -13.64 -2.08
CA LYS A 215 -17.35 -13.03 -3.21
C LYS A 215 -16.90 -13.65 -4.54
N PHE A 216 -15.59 -13.69 -4.77
CA PHE A 216 -15.00 -14.24 -5.99
C PHE A 216 -15.43 -15.69 -6.23
N ARG A 217 -15.26 -16.56 -5.21
CA ARG A 217 -15.67 -17.96 -5.30
C ARG A 217 -17.19 -18.14 -5.44
N GLY A 218 -17.96 -17.30 -4.77
CA GLY A 218 -19.43 -17.29 -4.87
C GLY A 218 -19.96 -16.93 -6.27
N LEU A 219 -19.12 -16.29 -7.10
CA LEU A 219 -19.39 -15.97 -8.49
C LEU A 219 -18.84 -17.03 -9.46
N GLY A 220 -18.33 -18.16 -8.97
CA GLY A 220 -17.75 -19.24 -9.79
C GLY A 220 -16.29 -19.06 -10.18
N GLY A 221 -15.60 -18.03 -9.61
CA GLY A 221 -14.18 -17.83 -9.86
C GLY A 221 -13.30 -18.90 -9.19
N GLU A 222 -12.24 -19.33 -9.88
CA GLU A 222 -11.25 -20.27 -9.37
C GLU A 222 -10.06 -19.54 -8.74
N LEU A 223 -9.73 -19.87 -7.47
CA LEU A 223 -8.53 -19.40 -6.79
C LEU A 223 -7.65 -20.59 -6.45
N LYS A 224 -6.47 -20.64 -7.07
CA LYS A 224 -5.45 -21.67 -6.85
C LYS A 224 -4.29 -21.08 -6.05
N LEU A 225 -4.05 -21.59 -4.86
CA LEU A 225 -2.90 -21.27 -4.01
C LEU A 225 -1.77 -22.26 -4.28
N ARG A 226 -0.51 -21.88 -3.96
CA ARG A 226 0.69 -22.66 -4.25
C ARG A 226 0.81 -23.01 -5.74
N SER A 227 0.36 -22.10 -6.57
CA SER A 227 0.30 -22.20 -8.02
C SER A 227 1.03 -21.02 -8.64
N GLY A 228 2.33 -20.92 -8.34
CA GLY A 228 3.19 -19.86 -8.88
C GLY A 228 3.32 -20.00 -10.39
N VAL A 229 3.23 -18.89 -11.10
CA VAL A 229 3.52 -18.81 -12.53
C VAL A 229 5.02 -18.67 -12.71
N SER A 230 5.62 -19.61 -13.43
CA SER A 230 7.04 -19.59 -13.79
C SER A 230 7.28 -18.96 -15.16
N ARG A 231 6.31 -19.08 -16.08
CA ARG A 231 6.42 -18.56 -17.44
C ARG A 231 5.07 -18.18 -18.02
N ILE A 232 5.05 -17.13 -18.85
CA ILE A 232 3.95 -16.72 -19.71
C ILE A 232 4.32 -17.17 -21.14
N HIS A 233 3.49 -17.98 -21.73
CA HIS A 233 3.69 -18.52 -23.08
C HIS A 233 3.26 -17.49 -24.10
N VAL A 234 4.16 -17.15 -25.02
CA VAL A 234 3.91 -16.20 -26.10
C VAL A 234 4.03 -16.92 -27.45
N ASP A 235 3.00 -16.83 -28.27
CA ASP A 235 3.00 -17.31 -29.64
C ASP A 235 2.42 -16.23 -30.58
N ASN A 236 3.10 -15.99 -31.68
CA ASN A 236 2.71 -15.01 -32.70
C ASN A 236 2.40 -13.60 -32.11
N GLY A 237 3.20 -13.14 -31.10
CA GLY A 237 3.05 -11.86 -30.45
C GLY A 237 1.83 -11.75 -29.54
N ARG A 238 1.29 -12.86 -29.02
CA ARG A 238 0.19 -12.89 -28.06
C ARG A 238 0.48 -13.89 -26.94
N ALA A 239 0.07 -13.56 -25.74
CA ALA A 239 0.09 -14.51 -24.63
C ALA A 239 -1.01 -15.56 -24.84
N THR A 240 -0.65 -16.85 -24.81
CA THR A 240 -1.57 -17.98 -25.03
C THR A 240 -1.93 -18.71 -23.74
N GLY A 241 -1.14 -18.53 -22.70
CA GLY A 241 -1.33 -19.16 -21.41
C GLY A 241 -0.14 -18.98 -20.48
N VAL A 242 -0.13 -19.75 -19.41
CA VAL A 242 0.93 -19.74 -18.39
C VAL A 242 1.40 -21.16 -18.07
N VAL A 243 2.65 -21.27 -17.65
CA VAL A 243 3.25 -22.49 -17.08
C VAL A 243 3.46 -22.25 -15.58
N LEU A 244 3.00 -23.17 -14.76
CA LEU A 244 3.19 -23.12 -13.31
C LEU A 244 4.57 -23.65 -12.88
N ASP A 245 4.95 -23.41 -11.63
CA ASP A 245 6.22 -23.90 -11.04
C ASP A 245 6.34 -25.45 -11.09
N ASP A 246 5.24 -26.19 -11.16
CA ASP A 246 5.18 -27.65 -11.29
C ASP A 246 5.14 -28.17 -12.74
N GLY A 247 5.20 -27.27 -13.73
CA GLY A 247 5.13 -27.56 -15.14
C GLY A 247 3.72 -27.70 -15.73
N THR A 248 2.67 -27.48 -14.92
CA THR A 248 1.29 -27.46 -15.40
C THR A 248 1.06 -26.28 -16.35
N GLU A 249 0.54 -26.55 -17.54
CA GLU A 249 0.16 -25.52 -18.52
C GLU A 249 -1.32 -25.16 -18.41
N ILE A 250 -1.64 -23.87 -18.47
CA ILE A 250 -3.02 -23.38 -18.39
C ILE A 250 -3.22 -22.32 -19.47
N GLU A 251 -4.16 -22.57 -20.38
CA GLU A 251 -4.50 -21.67 -21.48
C GLU A 251 -5.47 -20.56 -21.07
N ALA A 252 -5.27 -19.36 -21.62
CA ALA A 252 -6.16 -18.21 -21.45
C ALA A 252 -6.19 -17.30 -22.68
N LYS A 253 -7.31 -16.61 -22.89
CA LYS A 253 -7.41 -15.56 -23.91
C LYS A 253 -6.66 -14.28 -23.53
N ARG A 254 -6.68 -13.93 -22.23
CA ARG A 254 -6.04 -12.74 -21.66
C ARG A 254 -5.34 -13.07 -20.35
N ILE A 255 -4.30 -12.31 -20.04
CA ILE A 255 -3.59 -12.39 -18.75
C ILE A 255 -3.57 -11.01 -18.13
N LEU A 256 -3.93 -10.92 -16.84
CA LEU A 256 -3.80 -9.71 -16.01
C LEU A 256 -2.83 -10.02 -14.88
N SER A 257 -1.68 -9.34 -14.85
CA SER A 257 -0.63 -9.58 -13.86
C SER A 257 -0.62 -8.50 -12.77
N SER A 258 -0.56 -8.95 -11.52
CA SER A 258 -0.30 -8.08 -10.37
C SER A 258 1.08 -8.32 -9.75
N ALA A 259 1.96 -9.02 -10.47
CA ALA A 259 3.28 -9.40 -9.98
C ALA A 259 4.34 -8.28 -10.06
N GLY A 260 3.99 -7.14 -10.66
CA GLY A 260 4.93 -6.07 -11.01
C GLY A 260 5.33 -6.12 -12.48
N ASN A 261 5.82 -4.99 -12.99
CA ASN A 261 6.18 -4.87 -14.41
C ASN A 261 7.42 -5.69 -14.74
N VAL A 262 8.52 -5.48 -14.02
CA VAL A 262 9.79 -6.20 -14.23
C VAL A 262 9.61 -7.70 -14.05
N GLU A 263 8.89 -8.11 -13.01
CA GLU A 263 8.61 -9.51 -12.71
C GLU A 263 7.73 -10.15 -13.78
N THR A 264 6.75 -9.41 -14.30
CA THR A 264 5.89 -9.89 -15.39
C THR A 264 6.66 -10.07 -16.69
N MET A 265 7.49 -9.07 -17.06
CA MET A 265 8.33 -9.17 -18.26
C MET A 265 9.31 -10.35 -18.17
N ARG A 266 9.87 -10.61 -17.00
CA ARG A 266 10.77 -11.77 -16.77
C ARG A 266 10.07 -13.12 -16.95
N MET A 267 8.77 -13.19 -16.75
CA MET A 267 7.99 -14.42 -16.99
C MET A 267 7.68 -14.65 -18.47
N CYS A 268 7.71 -13.62 -19.33
CA CYS A 268 7.41 -13.78 -20.77
C CYS A 268 8.55 -14.52 -21.48
N ASP A 269 8.23 -15.57 -22.24
CA ASP A 269 9.23 -16.41 -22.90
C ASP A 269 9.77 -15.81 -24.22
N ASP A 270 9.19 -14.73 -24.70
CA ASP A 270 9.68 -13.94 -25.82
C ASP A 270 10.66 -12.80 -25.41
N ILE A 271 10.83 -12.57 -24.11
CA ILE A 271 11.78 -11.57 -23.59
C ILE A 271 13.02 -12.25 -23.04
N THR A 272 14.19 -11.90 -23.59
CA THR A 272 15.49 -12.47 -23.18
C THR A 272 16.28 -11.60 -22.23
N ASP A 273 16.03 -10.29 -22.23
CA ASP A 273 16.72 -9.32 -21.37
C ASP A 273 15.72 -8.35 -20.73
N VAL A 274 15.69 -8.34 -19.42
CA VAL A 274 14.79 -7.47 -18.62
C VAL A 274 15.62 -6.47 -17.84
N ASP A 275 15.33 -5.19 -18.02
CA ASP A 275 15.99 -4.12 -17.28
C ASP A 275 15.55 -4.14 -15.81
N VAL A 276 16.30 -4.87 -14.99
CA VAL A 276 16.05 -4.99 -13.55
C VAL A 276 16.27 -3.70 -12.77
N ALA A 277 16.95 -2.69 -13.36
CA ALA A 277 17.14 -1.38 -12.72
C ALA A 277 15.81 -0.61 -12.61
N LYS A 278 14.81 -0.96 -13.42
CA LYS A 278 13.46 -0.39 -13.36
C LYS A 278 12.62 -0.93 -12.20
N ALA A 279 13.05 -1.99 -11.52
CA ALA A 279 12.35 -2.51 -10.33
C ALA A 279 12.34 -1.49 -9.19
N GLY A 280 11.29 -1.54 -8.37
CA GLY A 280 11.18 -0.70 -7.18
C GLY A 280 12.34 -0.91 -6.21
N GLN A 281 12.75 0.15 -5.52
CA GLN A 281 13.92 0.15 -4.63
C GLN A 281 13.57 0.33 -3.16
N LEU A 282 12.38 0.87 -2.85
CA LEU A 282 11.98 1.20 -1.49
C LEU A 282 11.35 -0.01 -0.79
N SER A 283 12.01 -0.45 0.26
CA SER A 283 11.56 -1.54 1.13
C SER A 283 11.61 -1.12 2.59
N PHE A 284 10.93 -1.87 3.46
CA PHE A 284 10.74 -1.52 4.86
C PHE A 284 11.17 -2.65 5.80
N ILE A 285 11.48 -2.26 7.03
CA ILE A 285 11.42 -3.14 8.20
C ILE A 285 10.19 -2.75 9.00
N GLU A 286 9.49 -3.74 9.50
CA GLU A 286 8.37 -3.56 10.41
C GLU A 286 8.70 -4.18 11.76
N SER A 287 8.60 -3.39 12.82
CA SER A 287 8.78 -3.83 14.21
C SER A 287 7.44 -3.80 14.91
N ILE A 288 6.99 -4.92 15.43
CA ILE A 288 5.70 -5.08 16.12
C ILE A 288 5.96 -5.40 17.58
N SER A 289 5.34 -4.61 18.45
CA SER A 289 5.37 -4.82 19.90
C SER A 289 3.97 -5.09 20.42
N ILE A 290 3.81 -6.18 21.17
CA ILE A 290 2.58 -6.49 21.90
C ILE A 290 2.75 -6.04 23.34
N LEU A 291 1.75 -5.35 23.88
CA LEU A 291 1.80 -4.72 25.18
C LEU A 291 0.81 -5.37 26.15
N ASP A 292 1.15 -5.35 27.45
CA ASP A 292 0.30 -5.79 28.55
C ASP A 292 -0.84 -4.83 28.90
N ARG A 293 -0.96 -3.70 28.19
CA ARG A 293 -1.99 -2.67 28.36
C ARG A 293 -2.27 -1.92 27.07
N GLN A 294 -3.37 -1.16 27.06
CA GLN A 294 -3.74 -0.34 25.90
C GLN A 294 -2.75 0.81 25.69
N PRO A 295 -2.41 1.18 24.44
CA PRO A 295 -1.50 2.30 24.16
C PRO A 295 -1.95 3.63 24.78
N LYS A 296 -3.25 3.90 24.85
CA LYS A 296 -3.80 5.11 25.49
C LYS A 296 -3.49 5.18 26.99
N GLU A 297 -3.36 4.05 27.69
CA GLU A 297 -3.06 3.99 29.13
C GLU A 297 -1.61 4.40 29.43
N ILE A 298 -0.75 4.34 28.43
CA ILE A 298 0.64 4.84 28.50
C ILE A 298 0.81 6.22 27.87
N GLY A 299 -0.30 6.89 27.52
CA GLY A 299 -0.30 8.23 26.94
C GLY A 299 -0.10 8.27 25.42
N PHE A 300 -0.17 7.14 24.73
CA PHE A 300 -0.16 7.10 23.26
C PHE A 300 -1.60 6.99 22.73
N ASP A 301 -2.17 8.13 22.38
CA ASP A 301 -3.57 8.30 21.97
C ASP A 301 -3.73 8.57 20.46
N ARG A 302 -2.63 8.60 19.70
CA ARG A 302 -2.66 8.80 18.24
C ARG A 302 -2.84 7.47 17.50
N THR A 303 -3.60 7.50 16.42
CA THR A 303 -3.71 6.37 15.50
C THR A 303 -2.38 6.13 14.80
N ILE A 304 -1.80 7.19 14.24
CA ILE A 304 -0.52 7.15 13.53
C ILE A 304 0.31 8.40 13.90
N VAL A 305 1.60 8.20 14.10
CA VAL A 305 2.60 9.26 14.14
C VAL A 305 3.58 9.06 12.99
N PHE A 306 3.62 10.01 12.09
CA PHE A 306 4.67 10.12 11.07
C PHE A 306 5.77 10.98 11.63
N TYR A 307 6.99 10.47 11.67
CA TYR A 307 8.09 11.24 12.25
C TYR A 307 9.27 11.39 11.29
N ASN A 308 9.99 12.48 11.47
CA ASN A 308 11.29 12.73 10.84
C ASN A 308 12.16 13.53 11.82
N ASP A 309 13.44 13.20 11.91
CA ASP A 309 14.33 13.75 12.95
C ASP A 309 15.15 14.97 12.51
N SER A 310 14.84 15.50 11.34
CA SER A 310 15.46 16.72 10.80
C SER A 310 14.44 17.59 10.06
N PRO A 311 14.76 18.85 9.74
CA PRO A 311 13.87 19.71 8.95
C PRO A 311 13.62 19.20 7.53
N THR A 312 14.56 18.43 6.95
CA THR A 312 14.42 17.83 5.63
C THR A 312 13.94 16.38 5.77
N PHE A 313 12.91 16.00 5.06
CA PHE A 313 12.34 14.66 5.11
C PHE A 313 13.25 13.64 4.44
N HIS A 314 13.58 12.58 5.20
CA HIS A 314 14.44 11.50 4.73
C HIS A 314 13.61 10.43 4.00
N TRP A 315 13.58 10.49 2.67
CA TRP A 315 12.87 9.51 1.84
C TRP A 315 13.80 8.90 0.79
N THR A 316 14.81 8.16 1.27
CA THR A 316 15.82 7.53 0.41
C THR A 316 16.17 6.16 0.97
N ARG A 317 16.33 5.16 0.10
CA ARG A 317 16.85 3.86 0.50
C ARG A 317 18.21 4.05 1.21
N PRO A 318 18.39 3.50 2.41
CA PRO A 318 19.69 3.61 3.09
C PRO A 318 20.76 2.79 2.34
N ASP A 319 21.89 3.43 1.96
CA ASP A 319 22.92 2.77 1.15
C ASP A 319 23.94 2.00 1.99
N ASP A 320 24.29 2.50 3.17
CA ASP A 320 25.40 2.02 4.00
C ASP A 320 24.94 1.26 5.27
N GLN A 321 23.66 1.18 5.54
CA GLN A 321 23.06 0.55 6.72
C GLN A 321 21.85 -0.32 6.38
N LEU A 322 21.49 -1.21 7.30
CA LEU A 322 20.33 -2.12 7.13
C LEU A 322 19.01 -1.37 7.11
N CYS A 323 18.85 -0.35 7.94
CA CYS A 323 17.63 0.43 8.11
C CYS A 323 17.96 1.90 8.38
N ASP A 324 17.05 2.80 8.02
CA ASP A 324 17.10 4.23 8.36
C ASP A 324 16.01 4.56 9.38
N PHE A 325 16.40 4.93 10.59
CA PHE A 325 15.50 5.27 11.69
C PHE A 325 15.29 6.78 11.87
N ARG A 326 15.87 7.59 11.00
CA ARG A 326 15.67 9.06 11.03
C ARG A 326 14.25 9.45 10.68
N THR A 327 13.54 8.59 9.96
CA THR A 327 12.14 8.75 9.61
C THR A 327 11.38 7.45 9.80
N GLY A 328 10.08 7.53 10.04
CA GLY A 328 9.25 6.34 10.19
C GLY A 328 7.80 6.62 10.48
N VAL A 329 7.06 5.52 10.59
CA VAL A 329 5.65 5.51 10.95
C VAL A 329 5.48 4.69 12.22
N ILE A 330 4.84 5.28 13.24
CA ILE A 330 4.41 4.60 14.45
C ILE A 330 2.91 4.50 14.41
N CYS A 331 2.33 3.32 14.46
CA CYS A 331 0.89 3.17 14.47
C CYS A 331 0.39 2.21 15.54
N SER A 332 -0.84 2.45 15.99
CA SER A 332 -1.55 1.55 16.88
C SER A 332 -2.91 1.18 16.32
N PRO A 333 -3.17 -0.12 16.06
CA PRO A 333 -4.49 -0.59 15.67
C PRO A 333 -5.54 -0.43 16.79
N ASN A 334 -5.12 -0.15 18.03
CA ASN A 334 -6.02 0.08 19.15
C ASN A 334 -6.71 1.46 19.10
N ASN A 335 -6.09 2.43 18.42
CA ASN A 335 -6.52 3.83 18.45
C ASN A 335 -7.41 4.17 17.25
N TYR A 336 -8.54 3.46 17.15
CA TYR A 336 -9.64 3.71 16.21
C TYR A 336 -10.97 3.80 16.98
N VAL A 337 -11.97 4.44 16.39
CA VAL A 337 -13.31 4.57 16.97
C VAL A 337 -14.11 3.29 16.64
N TYR A 338 -13.78 2.21 17.34
CA TYR A 338 -14.53 0.96 17.22
C TYR A 338 -15.92 1.09 17.84
N SER A 339 -16.86 0.26 17.39
CA SER A 339 -18.20 0.22 17.97
C SER A 339 -18.20 -0.38 19.37
N ASP A 340 -19.19 0.00 20.18
CA ASP A 340 -19.34 -0.56 21.54
C ASP A 340 -19.48 -2.09 21.52
N ASP A 341 -20.08 -2.66 20.49
CA ASP A 341 -20.23 -4.12 20.33
C ASP A 341 -18.90 -4.82 20.06
N GLU A 342 -17.92 -4.14 19.44
CA GLU A 342 -16.57 -4.68 19.19
C GLU A 342 -15.65 -4.48 20.39
N GLY A 343 -15.79 -3.36 21.10
CA GLY A 343 -14.98 -3.01 22.25
C GLY A 343 -13.51 -2.73 21.90
N GLU A 344 -12.65 -2.85 22.89
CA GLU A 344 -11.20 -2.68 22.73
C GLU A 344 -10.55 -3.95 22.19
N LEU A 345 -9.42 -3.79 21.48
CA LEU A 345 -8.58 -4.94 21.14
C LEU A 345 -8.02 -5.59 22.40
N PRO A 346 -7.87 -6.92 22.42
CA PRO A 346 -7.53 -7.67 23.67
C PRO A 346 -6.14 -7.33 24.21
N GLU A 347 -5.21 -6.89 23.38
CA GLU A 347 -3.84 -6.52 23.75
C GLU A 347 -3.49 -5.18 23.10
N GLY A 348 -2.58 -4.42 23.74
CA GLY A 348 -2.00 -3.23 23.12
C GLY A 348 -1.03 -3.63 22.00
N VAL A 349 -1.03 -2.87 20.91
CA VAL A 349 -0.13 -3.12 19.79
C VAL A 349 0.49 -1.79 19.33
N ILE A 350 1.80 -1.75 19.27
CA ILE A 350 2.57 -0.69 18.61
C ILE A 350 3.34 -1.28 17.44
N ARG A 351 3.24 -0.62 16.29
CA ARG A 351 3.94 -0.99 15.07
C ARG A 351 4.81 0.17 14.62
N ILE A 352 6.03 -0.13 14.24
CA ILE A 352 7.01 0.87 13.77
C ILE A 352 7.56 0.39 12.44
N THR A 353 7.36 1.21 11.41
CA THR A 353 7.85 0.96 10.05
C THR A 353 8.92 1.99 9.72
N THR A 354 10.05 1.53 9.19
CA THR A 354 11.13 2.40 8.72
C THR A 354 11.71 1.89 7.40
N LEU A 355 12.42 2.75 6.68
CA LEU A 355 13.09 2.39 5.42
C LEU A 355 14.19 1.36 5.67
N ALA A 356 14.36 0.41 4.73
CA ALA A 356 15.35 -0.66 4.84
C ALA A 356 15.99 -1.01 3.50
N ASN A 357 17.23 -1.44 3.53
CA ASN A 357 18.00 -1.85 2.35
C ASN A 357 17.90 -3.37 2.12
N HIS A 358 17.17 -3.79 1.09
CA HIS A 358 17.00 -5.19 0.74
C HIS A 358 18.33 -5.93 0.51
N ASP A 359 19.26 -5.32 -0.24
CA ASP A 359 20.48 -6.00 -0.63
C ASP A 359 21.38 -6.29 0.57
N ARG A 360 21.47 -5.32 1.50
CA ARG A 360 22.20 -5.51 2.76
C ARG A 360 21.58 -6.59 3.64
N TRP A 361 20.26 -6.64 3.71
CA TRP A 361 19.57 -7.73 4.41
C TRP A 361 19.80 -9.08 3.74
N CYS A 362 19.86 -9.15 2.42
CA CYS A 362 20.16 -10.38 1.68
C CYS A 362 21.61 -10.81 1.79
N ALA A 363 22.54 -9.86 1.88
CA ALA A 363 23.99 -10.13 2.04
C ALA A 363 24.38 -10.62 3.43
N LEU A 364 23.49 -10.49 4.44
CA LEU A 364 23.78 -10.99 5.78
C LEU A 364 23.95 -12.51 5.80
N PRO A 365 25.01 -13.04 6.42
CA PRO A 365 25.13 -14.45 6.72
C PRO A 365 23.92 -14.93 7.55
N GLU A 366 23.37 -16.11 7.23
CA GLU A 366 22.16 -16.64 7.88
C GLU A 366 22.29 -16.69 9.42
N LYS A 367 23.46 -17.05 9.93
CA LYS A 367 23.75 -17.07 11.38
C LYS A 367 23.66 -15.70 12.07
N LEU A 368 23.77 -14.59 11.32
CA LEU A 368 23.66 -13.22 11.86
C LEU A 368 22.27 -12.62 11.70
N TYR A 369 21.40 -13.24 10.90
CA TYR A 369 20.11 -12.67 10.53
C TYR A 369 19.21 -12.41 11.74
N LEU A 370 19.08 -13.37 12.66
CA LEU A 370 18.23 -13.22 13.86
C LEU A 370 18.80 -12.16 14.82
N ALA A 371 20.10 -12.12 15.01
CA ALA A 371 20.74 -11.10 15.84
C ALA A 371 20.56 -9.69 15.23
N ALA A 372 20.71 -9.57 13.91
CA ALA A 372 20.46 -8.31 13.21
C ALA A 372 18.99 -7.88 13.35
N LYS A 373 18.03 -8.79 13.24
CA LYS A 373 16.60 -8.47 13.47
C LYS A 373 16.38 -7.88 14.87
N ALA A 374 16.92 -8.51 15.90
CA ALA A 374 16.78 -8.04 17.27
C ALA A 374 17.43 -6.67 17.45
N GLN A 375 18.65 -6.47 16.94
CA GLN A 375 19.35 -5.19 17.00
C GLN A 375 18.58 -4.07 16.29
N GLN A 376 18.02 -4.35 15.10
CA GLN A 376 17.24 -3.35 14.37
C GLN A 376 15.89 -3.07 15.05
N TYR A 377 15.27 -4.06 15.70
CA TYR A 377 14.09 -3.83 16.55
C TYR A 377 14.42 -2.84 17.68
N ASP A 378 15.48 -3.10 18.46
CA ASP A 378 15.89 -2.22 19.56
C ASP A 378 16.17 -0.79 19.06
N ALA A 379 16.82 -0.65 17.89
CA ALA A 379 17.09 0.65 17.28
C ALA A 379 15.81 1.37 16.84
N ALA A 380 14.83 0.65 16.27
CA ALA A 380 13.52 1.19 15.90
C ALA A 380 12.77 1.74 17.12
N ILE A 381 12.77 0.96 18.21
CA ILE A 381 12.17 1.40 19.47
C ILE A 381 12.88 2.64 20.03
N ALA A 382 14.20 2.62 20.07
CA ALA A 382 15.01 3.74 20.58
C ALA A 382 14.77 5.04 19.78
N ALA A 383 14.58 4.93 18.47
CA ALA A 383 14.21 6.07 17.62
C ALA A 383 12.78 6.57 17.91
N SER A 384 11.82 5.64 18.01
CA SER A 384 10.40 5.96 18.15
C SER A 384 10.05 6.64 19.48
N VAL A 385 10.69 6.26 20.60
CA VAL A 385 10.42 6.87 21.91
C VAL A 385 10.83 8.35 22.01
N ARG A 386 11.48 8.89 21.01
CA ARG A 386 11.70 10.33 20.85
C ARG A 386 10.41 11.06 20.41
N PHE A 387 9.47 10.34 19.83
CA PHE A 387 8.25 10.84 19.23
C PHE A 387 6.96 10.31 19.87
N MET A 388 7.07 9.40 20.83
CA MET A 388 5.96 8.84 21.59
C MET A 388 6.39 8.49 23.02
N PRO A 389 5.44 8.25 23.96
CA PRO A 389 5.77 7.76 25.29
C PRO A 389 6.56 6.44 25.26
N ASP A 390 7.47 6.27 26.21
CA ASP A 390 8.27 5.05 26.32
C ASP A 390 7.40 3.86 26.80
N PHE A 391 7.24 2.89 25.93
CA PHE A 391 6.42 1.71 26.16
C PHE A 391 7.23 0.42 26.44
N ARG A 392 8.57 0.49 26.41
CA ARG A 392 9.47 -0.70 26.50
C ARG A 392 9.17 -1.62 27.67
N ARG A 393 8.84 -1.08 28.84
CA ARG A 393 8.51 -1.86 30.05
C ARG A 393 7.21 -2.64 29.97
N HIS A 394 6.38 -2.35 28.98
CA HIS A 394 5.07 -2.96 28.75
C HIS A 394 5.06 -4.02 27.65
N VAL A 395 6.20 -4.22 26.97
CA VAL A 395 6.32 -5.19 25.90
C VAL A 395 6.34 -6.61 26.45
N VAL A 396 5.41 -7.44 26.00
CA VAL A 396 5.28 -8.86 26.39
C VAL A 396 5.62 -9.82 25.27
N ASP A 397 5.59 -9.36 24.01
CA ASP A 397 5.97 -10.15 22.84
C ASP A 397 6.35 -9.22 21.67
N THR A 398 7.14 -9.75 20.74
CA THR A 398 7.62 -8.96 19.59
C THR A 398 7.65 -9.80 18.32
N ASP A 399 7.43 -9.15 17.18
CA ASP A 399 7.77 -9.70 15.88
C ASP A 399 8.40 -8.63 14.98
N VAL A 400 9.22 -9.09 14.05
CA VAL A 400 9.88 -8.23 13.06
C VAL A 400 9.88 -8.91 11.71
N PHE A 401 9.46 -8.22 10.67
CA PHE A 401 9.71 -8.68 9.31
C PHE A 401 10.54 -7.67 8.51
N THR A 402 11.37 -8.19 7.63
CA THR A 402 12.44 -7.47 6.93
C THR A 402 12.15 -7.47 5.42
N PRO A 403 12.92 -6.73 4.61
CA PRO A 403 12.82 -6.81 3.15
C PRO A 403 12.92 -8.24 2.58
N LYS A 404 13.70 -9.14 3.20
CA LYS A 404 13.72 -10.57 2.81
C LYS A 404 12.35 -11.23 2.98
N THR A 405 11.66 -10.93 4.08
CA THR A 405 10.31 -11.43 4.34
C THR A 405 9.32 -10.86 3.32
N ILE A 406 9.37 -9.54 3.08
CA ILE A 406 8.51 -8.88 2.10
C ILE A 406 8.69 -9.53 0.73
N ARG A 407 9.92 -9.63 0.22
CA ARG A 407 10.21 -10.28 -1.06
C ARG A 407 9.69 -11.71 -1.12
N ARG A 408 9.90 -12.50 -0.07
CA ARG A 408 9.45 -13.88 -0.02
C ARG A 408 7.94 -14.02 -0.23
N PHE A 409 7.14 -13.11 0.34
CA PHE A 409 5.68 -13.21 0.32
C PHE A 409 5.01 -12.43 -0.80
N THR A 410 5.69 -11.45 -1.39
CA THR A 410 5.16 -10.62 -2.47
C THR A 410 5.76 -10.95 -3.82
N TRP A 411 6.95 -11.53 -3.84
CA TRP A 411 7.76 -11.81 -5.02
C TRP A 411 8.27 -10.55 -5.74
N HIS A 412 8.00 -9.35 -5.23
CA HIS A 412 8.56 -8.12 -5.79
C HIS A 412 10.07 -8.06 -5.58
N ASP A 413 10.80 -7.72 -6.65
CA ASP A 413 12.23 -7.48 -6.57
C ASP A 413 12.54 -6.41 -5.51
N ASN A 414 13.70 -6.54 -4.86
CA ASN A 414 14.14 -5.68 -3.76
C ASN A 414 13.18 -5.63 -2.55
N GLY A 415 12.17 -6.52 -2.49
CA GLY A 415 11.11 -6.41 -1.50
C GLY A 415 10.35 -5.08 -1.60
N ALA A 416 10.24 -4.53 -2.81
CA ALA A 416 9.64 -3.22 -3.03
C ALA A 416 8.16 -3.21 -2.60
N VAL A 417 7.78 -2.14 -1.86
CA VAL A 417 6.42 -2.02 -1.31
C VAL A 417 5.51 -1.23 -2.25
N TYR A 418 6.04 -0.20 -2.90
CA TYR A 418 5.25 0.64 -3.82
C TYR A 418 5.51 0.35 -5.29
N GLY A 419 6.20 -0.76 -5.60
CA GLY A 419 6.54 -1.15 -6.95
C GLY A 419 7.58 -0.25 -7.62
N ALA A 420 7.61 -0.29 -8.95
CA ALA A 420 8.51 0.51 -9.76
C ALA A 420 8.19 2.02 -9.66
N PRO A 421 9.20 2.91 -9.73
CA PRO A 421 8.96 4.36 -9.75
C PRO A 421 8.24 4.81 -11.04
N ASP A 422 8.54 4.17 -12.16
CA ASP A 422 7.88 4.47 -13.44
C ASP A 422 6.64 3.59 -13.60
N LYS A 423 5.47 4.20 -13.47
CA LYS A 423 4.18 3.50 -13.49
C LYS A 423 3.66 3.27 -14.91
N GLN A 424 3.03 2.11 -15.12
CA GLN A 424 2.30 1.79 -16.35
C GLN A 424 0.82 2.16 -16.19
N LEU A 425 0.52 3.47 -16.23
CA LEU A 425 -0.78 4.02 -15.83
C LEU A 425 -1.96 3.42 -16.60
N ASP A 426 -1.76 3.06 -17.86
CA ASP A 426 -2.77 2.41 -18.69
C ASP A 426 -2.79 0.87 -18.53
N GLY A 427 -1.82 0.30 -17.83
CA GLY A 427 -1.69 -1.14 -17.61
C GLY A 427 -1.26 -1.96 -18.83
N THR A 428 -0.87 -1.32 -19.93
CA THR A 428 -0.45 -2.05 -21.15
C THR A 428 0.96 -2.62 -21.03
N THR A 429 1.23 -3.67 -21.81
CA THR A 429 2.56 -4.26 -21.98
C THR A 429 2.92 -4.30 -23.46
N HIS A 430 4.01 -4.98 -23.82
CA HIS A 430 4.39 -5.22 -25.21
C HIS A 430 3.43 -6.20 -25.95
N LEU A 431 2.59 -6.92 -25.20
CA LEU A 431 1.61 -7.87 -25.77
C LEU A 431 0.19 -7.31 -25.70
N PRO A 432 -0.63 -7.48 -26.74
CA PRO A 432 -1.97 -6.89 -26.82
C PRO A 432 -3.00 -7.52 -25.87
N ASN A 433 -2.66 -8.63 -25.22
CA ASN A 433 -3.55 -9.36 -24.31
C ASN A 433 -2.90 -9.73 -22.95
N LEU A 434 -1.76 -9.10 -22.65
CA LEU A 434 -1.12 -9.15 -21.32
C LEU A 434 -1.14 -7.74 -20.72
N PHE A 435 -1.69 -7.62 -19.54
CA PHE A 435 -1.89 -6.33 -18.87
C PHE A 435 -1.41 -6.36 -17.43
N LEU A 436 -1.13 -5.18 -16.86
CA LEU A 436 -0.70 -5.00 -15.48
C LEU A 436 -1.82 -4.40 -14.63
N CYS A 437 -1.87 -4.78 -13.36
CA CYS A 437 -2.65 -4.12 -12.32
C CYS A 437 -1.86 -4.07 -11.01
N GLY A 438 -2.34 -3.32 -10.03
CA GLY A 438 -1.69 -3.17 -8.73
C GLY A 438 -0.67 -2.06 -8.69
N THR A 439 0.39 -2.22 -7.90
CA THR A 439 1.33 -1.15 -7.56
C THR A 439 2.02 -0.53 -8.77
N ASP A 440 2.40 -1.32 -9.76
CA ASP A 440 3.12 -0.82 -10.96
C ASP A 440 2.20 -0.17 -11.98
N GLN A 441 0.88 -0.40 -11.88
CA GLN A 441 -0.09 0.36 -12.64
C GLN A 441 -0.29 1.79 -12.08
N GLY A 442 0.01 2.02 -10.78
CA GLY A 442 0.08 3.39 -10.22
C GLY A 442 -0.81 3.62 -9.00
N PHE A 443 -1.87 2.86 -8.82
CA PHE A 443 -2.69 2.96 -7.62
C PHE A 443 -2.14 2.07 -6.50
N VAL A 444 -1.79 2.69 -5.38
CA VAL A 444 -1.15 2.05 -4.24
C VAL A 444 -2.05 2.02 -3.01
N GLY A 445 -1.65 1.27 -1.97
CA GLY A 445 -2.47 1.02 -0.80
C GLY A 445 -3.62 0.04 -1.07
N ILE A 446 -4.49 -0.19 -0.07
CA ILE A 446 -5.57 -1.19 -0.20
C ILE A 446 -6.64 -0.72 -1.19
N VAL A 447 -7.16 0.49 -0.99
CA VAL A 447 -8.21 1.06 -1.85
C VAL A 447 -7.69 1.26 -3.26
N GLY A 448 -6.50 1.84 -3.41
CA GLY A 448 -5.87 2.05 -4.72
C GLY A 448 -5.64 0.75 -5.47
N ALA A 449 -5.12 -0.30 -4.82
CA ALA A 449 -4.92 -1.60 -5.45
C ALA A 449 -6.24 -2.23 -5.93
N ILE A 450 -7.32 -2.13 -5.12
CA ILE A 450 -8.65 -2.61 -5.53
C ILE A 450 -9.15 -1.82 -6.75
N VAL A 451 -9.02 -0.48 -6.74
CA VAL A 451 -9.39 0.39 -7.87
C VAL A 451 -8.60 0.04 -9.12
N SER A 452 -7.28 -0.18 -8.99
CA SER A 452 -6.42 -0.64 -10.10
C SER A 452 -6.97 -1.93 -10.72
N GLY A 453 -7.23 -2.96 -9.91
CA GLY A 453 -7.76 -4.22 -10.41
C GLY A 453 -9.09 -4.06 -11.16
N ILE A 454 -10.01 -3.27 -10.61
CA ILE A 454 -11.30 -2.97 -11.25
C ILE A 454 -11.12 -2.21 -12.56
N SER A 455 -10.26 -1.18 -12.56
CA SER A 455 -10.04 -0.31 -13.73
C SER A 455 -9.42 -1.07 -14.89
N MET A 456 -8.40 -1.88 -14.61
CA MET A 456 -7.73 -2.69 -15.64
C MET A 456 -8.62 -3.81 -16.16
N ALA A 457 -9.41 -4.45 -15.30
CA ALA A 457 -10.43 -5.40 -15.74
C ALA A 457 -11.46 -4.75 -16.67
N ASN A 458 -11.98 -3.57 -16.31
CA ASN A 458 -12.94 -2.83 -17.15
C ASN A 458 -12.32 -2.42 -18.50
N ARG A 459 -11.11 -1.89 -18.48
CA ARG A 459 -10.45 -1.30 -19.65
C ARG A 459 -10.00 -2.34 -20.66
N HIS A 460 -9.50 -3.48 -20.20
CA HIS A 460 -8.79 -4.43 -21.05
C HIS A 460 -9.43 -5.82 -21.15
N CYS A 461 -10.18 -6.22 -20.12
CA CYS A 461 -10.70 -7.60 -20.10
C CYS A 461 -12.22 -7.70 -20.35
N LEU A 462 -12.96 -6.59 -20.24
CA LEU A 462 -14.40 -6.53 -20.53
C LEU A 462 -14.73 -5.92 -21.91
N VAL A 463 -13.74 -5.53 -22.70
CA VAL A 463 -13.92 -5.07 -24.09
C VAL A 463 -13.90 -6.25 -25.05
N ASP A 464 -14.75 -6.22 -26.07
CA ASP A 464 -14.77 -7.23 -27.12
C ASP A 464 -13.52 -7.13 -28.01
N ASP A 465 -12.94 -8.28 -28.42
CA ASP A 465 -11.76 -8.36 -29.30
C ASP A 465 -12.01 -7.79 -30.70
N THR A 466 -13.24 -7.36 -31.02
CA THR A 466 -13.62 -6.82 -32.33
C THR A 466 -13.43 -5.31 -32.47
N ALA A 467 -12.93 -4.63 -31.41
CA ALA A 467 -12.74 -3.17 -31.38
C ALA A 467 -11.27 -2.72 -31.38
N ALA A 468 -10.32 -3.62 -31.69
CA ALA A 468 -8.89 -3.33 -31.80
C ALA A 468 -8.39 -3.42 -33.23
#